data_5296fc9666e5243439aecd5669b8c4ce
#
_entry.id   5296fc9666e5243439aecd5669b8c4ce
#
_cell.length_a   1.000
_cell.length_b   1.000
_cell.length_c   1.000
_cell.angle_alpha   90.00
_cell.angle_beta   90.00
_cell.angle_gamma   90.00
#
_symmetry.space_group_name_H-M   'P 1'
#
loop_
_entity.id
_entity.type
_entity.pdbx_description
1 polymer ?
#
loop_
_entity_poly.entity_id
_entity_poly.type
_entity_poly.pdbx_seq_one_letter_code
_entity_poly.pdbx_strand_id
1 'polypeptide(L)'
;MHLQFVGCGDAFGSGGRFNTCFHLVGNGINVLIDCGASSLVALNKLAIDRNDIDIIFISHFHADHVGGLPFFLLEANYVRKRERPLIIAGPPGLKTRLPQLVEMTFPGANDLQLRFPLTLRELEIGRRSQVGAIKVTPYHVVHDDRAGPCLGFRFEADGKVIGFSGDTEWTDALIEIGHQADLFICEAYMRDKPVKTHMVLSALERRLGQIRPKRLILTHMSTDMLARRGELPFETAEDGMIVEI
;
A
#
# COMPACT_ATOMS: atom_id res chain seq x y z
N MET A 1 -14.26 -10.09 6.21
CA MET A 1 -13.07 -9.20 6.09
C MET A 1 -13.30 -8.27 4.91
N HIS A 2 -13.00 -7.00 5.07
CA HIS A 2 -13.15 -6.04 3.98
C HIS A 2 -11.88 -5.19 3.81
N LEU A 3 -11.71 -4.67 2.59
CA LEU A 3 -10.67 -3.70 2.26
C LEU A 3 -11.34 -2.42 1.75
N GLN A 4 -10.93 -1.27 2.29
CA GLN A 4 -11.34 0.04 1.81
C GLN A 4 -10.18 0.73 1.11
N PHE A 5 -10.38 1.18 -0.12
CA PHE A 5 -9.44 2.02 -0.85
C PHE A 5 -9.54 3.45 -0.30
N VAL A 6 -8.70 3.80 0.68
CA VAL A 6 -8.64 5.14 1.26
C VAL A 6 -8.12 6.14 0.23
N GLY A 7 -7.14 5.72 -0.56
CA GLY A 7 -6.61 6.39 -1.72
C GLY A 7 -6.09 5.36 -2.72
N CYS A 8 -6.39 5.55 -3.99
CA CYS A 8 -6.03 4.63 -5.09
C CYS A 8 -5.37 5.34 -6.28
N GLY A 9 -4.96 6.59 -6.11
CA GLY A 9 -4.29 7.39 -7.12
C GLY A 9 -2.80 7.15 -7.19
N ASP A 10 -2.22 7.68 -8.27
CA ASP A 10 -0.79 7.72 -8.53
C ASP A 10 -0.07 8.85 -7.77
N ALA A 11 1.24 9.02 -8.03
CA ALA A 11 2.06 10.05 -7.41
C ALA A 11 1.58 11.48 -7.67
N PHE A 12 0.84 11.69 -8.76
CA PHE A 12 0.44 13.01 -9.23
C PHE A 12 -1.02 13.35 -8.93
N GLY A 13 -1.76 12.45 -8.27
CA GLY A 13 -3.17 12.64 -7.95
C GLY A 13 -4.05 12.68 -9.20
N SER A 14 -3.75 11.87 -10.19
CA SER A 14 -4.51 11.77 -11.43
C SER A 14 -6.00 11.58 -11.16
N GLY A 15 -6.83 12.39 -11.79
CA GLY A 15 -8.28 12.39 -11.58
C GLY A 15 -8.74 12.92 -10.22
N GLY A 16 -7.87 13.64 -9.47
CA GLY A 16 -8.16 14.15 -8.13
C GLY A 16 -8.14 13.10 -7.03
N ARG A 17 -7.53 11.94 -7.30
CA ARG A 17 -7.48 10.82 -6.37
C ARG A 17 -6.41 10.99 -5.30
N PHE A 18 -6.68 10.46 -4.11
CA PHE A 18 -5.69 10.38 -3.04
C PHE A 18 -4.63 9.32 -3.35
N ASN A 19 -3.41 9.55 -2.86
CA ASN A 19 -2.29 8.61 -3.01
C ASN A 19 -2.57 7.26 -2.37
N THR A 20 -1.83 6.24 -2.79
CA THR A 20 -2.01 4.86 -2.36
C THR A 20 -2.09 4.72 -0.84
N CYS A 21 -3.23 4.23 -0.39
CA CYS A 21 -3.49 3.87 1.01
C CYS A 21 -4.71 2.95 1.05
N PHE A 22 -4.54 1.72 1.51
CA PHE A 22 -5.65 0.78 1.64
C PHE A 22 -5.83 0.38 3.09
N HIS A 23 -7.07 0.33 3.55
CA HIS A 23 -7.44 -0.04 4.91
C HIS A 23 -8.06 -1.43 4.92
N LEU A 24 -7.35 -2.41 5.48
CA LEU A 24 -7.80 -3.80 5.60
C LEU A 24 -8.29 -4.05 7.03
N VAL A 25 -9.53 -4.51 7.14
CA VAL A 25 -10.20 -4.79 8.42
C VAL A 25 -10.74 -6.22 8.45
N GLY A 26 -10.44 -6.92 9.54
CA GLY A 26 -10.88 -8.29 9.77
C GLY A 26 -10.93 -8.62 11.26
N ASN A 27 -11.03 -9.89 11.62
CA ASN A 27 -11.03 -10.33 13.00
C ASN A 27 -9.64 -10.12 13.64
N GLY A 28 -9.51 -9.11 14.50
CA GLY A 28 -8.22 -8.71 15.08
C GLY A 28 -7.23 -8.12 14.07
N ILE A 29 -7.74 -7.64 12.91
CA ILE A 29 -6.95 -7.03 11.85
C ILE A 29 -7.46 -5.62 11.62
N ASN A 30 -6.59 -4.64 11.75
CA ASN A 30 -6.88 -3.24 11.43
C ASN A 30 -5.58 -2.59 10.96
N VAL A 31 -5.34 -2.64 9.65
CA VAL A 31 -4.04 -2.28 9.08
C VAL A 31 -4.18 -1.38 7.86
N LEU A 32 -3.15 -0.56 7.64
CA LEU A 32 -2.95 0.14 6.38
C LEU A 32 -1.93 -0.60 5.50
N ILE A 33 -2.18 -0.58 4.21
CA ILE A 33 -1.21 -0.94 3.17
C ILE A 33 -0.90 0.36 2.43
N ASP A 34 0.32 0.82 2.60
CA ASP A 34 0.83 2.14 2.25
C ASP A 34 0.14 3.31 2.99
N CYS A 35 0.80 4.44 3.03
CA CYS A 35 0.35 5.68 3.65
C CYS A 35 0.94 6.86 2.89
N GLY A 36 0.44 7.11 1.69
CA GLY A 36 0.92 8.18 0.82
C GLY A 36 0.64 9.59 1.38
N ALA A 37 1.20 10.60 0.76
CA ALA A 37 1.23 11.97 1.28
C ALA A 37 -0.17 12.55 1.57
N SER A 38 -1.19 12.15 0.84
CA SER A 38 -2.58 12.61 1.04
C SER A 38 -3.42 11.72 1.98
N SER A 39 -2.83 10.66 2.55
CA SER A 39 -3.57 9.64 3.32
C SER A 39 -4.30 10.21 4.54
N LEU A 40 -3.69 11.16 5.29
CA LEU A 40 -4.37 11.74 6.45
C LEU A 40 -5.64 12.51 6.07
N VAL A 41 -5.60 13.24 4.97
CA VAL A 41 -6.79 13.96 4.45
C VAL A 41 -7.88 12.96 4.09
N ALA A 42 -7.50 11.87 3.40
CA ALA A 42 -8.42 10.81 2.99
C ALA A 42 -9.03 10.07 4.20
N LEU A 43 -8.19 9.66 5.18
CA LEU A 43 -8.64 9.01 6.42
C LEU A 43 -9.63 9.88 7.21
N ASN A 44 -9.37 11.21 7.29
CA ASN A 44 -10.30 12.15 7.91
C ASN A 44 -11.63 12.23 7.15
N LYS A 45 -11.58 12.34 5.81
CA LYS A 45 -12.76 12.42 4.96
C LYS A 45 -13.65 11.17 5.07
N LEU A 46 -13.02 10.01 5.23
CA LEU A 46 -13.71 8.71 5.37
C LEU A 46 -14.05 8.38 6.84
N ALA A 47 -13.78 9.26 7.78
CA ALA A 47 -14.02 9.08 9.21
C ALA A 47 -13.38 7.80 9.81
N ILE A 48 -12.24 7.37 9.27
CA ILE A 48 -11.48 6.22 9.79
C ILE A 48 -10.70 6.65 11.03
N ASP A 49 -10.90 5.97 12.16
CA ASP A 49 -10.14 6.26 13.37
C ASP A 49 -8.73 5.66 13.29
N ARG A 50 -7.74 6.53 13.27
CA ARG A 50 -6.33 6.14 13.19
C ARG A 50 -5.82 5.47 14.47
N ASN A 51 -6.50 5.65 15.61
CA ASN A 51 -6.14 4.94 16.82
C ASN A 51 -6.43 3.44 16.75
N ASP A 52 -7.34 3.03 15.86
CA ASP A 52 -7.65 1.61 15.67
C ASP A 52 -6.63 0.87 14.80
N ILE A 53 -5.84 1.60 14.01
CA ILE A 53 -4.84 1.01 13.12
C ILE A 53 -3.67 0.48 13.93
N ASP A 54 -3.39 -0.83 13.84
CA ASP A 54 -2.34 -1.51 14.60
C ASP A 54 -1.04 -1.67 13.81
N ILE A 55 -1.14 -1.76 12.48
CA ILE A 55 -0.01 -2.03 11.59
C ILE A 55 -0.13 -1.16 10.34
N ILE A 56 1.00 -0.66 9.84
CA ILE A 56 1.11 -0.04 8.53
C ILE A 56 2.19 -0.81 7.74
N PHE A 57 1.81 -1.41 6.61
CA PHE A 57 2.76 -2.02 5.68
C PHE A 57 3.16 -1.01 4.63
N ILE A 58 4.45 -0.89 4.34
CA ILE A 58 5.00 0.03 3.33
C ILE A 58 5.65 -0.77 2.22
N SER A 59 5.22 -0.51 0.98
CA SER A 59 5.75 -1.17 -0.21
C SER A 59 7.12 -0.64 -0.62
N HIS A 60 7.31 0.66 -0.64
CA HIS A 60 8.56 1.35 -0.99
C HIS A 60 8.58 2.81 -0.49
N PHE A 61 9.66 3.55 -0.78
CA PHE A 61 9.88 4.87 -0.16
C PHE A 61 9.56 6.08 -1.05
N HIS A 62 8.75 5.94 -2.10
CA HIS A 62 8.18 7.11 -2.79
C HIS A 62 7.14 7.80 -1.91
N ALA A 63 7.02 9.12 -2.05
CA ALA A 63 6.19 9.95 -1.17
C ALA A 63 4.68 9.62 -1.29
N ASP A 64 4.24 9.15 -2.43
CA ASP A 64 2.85 8.70 -2.66
C ASP A 64 2.52 7.34 -2.00
N HIS A 65 3.52 6.69 -1.36
CA HIS A 65 3.36 5.46 -0.57
C HIS A 65 3.76 5.63 0.90
N VAL A 66 4.70 6.53 1.23
CA VAL A 66 5.26 6.68 2.58
C VAL A 66 5.10 8.10 3.14
N GLY A 67 4.80 9.08 2.30
CA GLY A 67 4.84 10.51 2.65
C GLY A 67 3.80 10.96 3.69
N GLY A 68 2.79 10.17 3.94
CA GLY A 68 1.81 10.44 5.00
C GLY A 68 2.26 10.04 6.40
N LEU A 69 3.30 9.19 6.53
CA LEU A 69 3.75 8.67 7.83
C LEU A 69 4.20 9.75 8.82
N PRO A 70 4.98 10.79 8.43
CA PRO A 70 5.34 11.86 9.37
C PRO A 70 4.10 12.53 9.97
N PHE A 71 3.11 12.84 9.15
CA PHE A 71 1.85 13.43 9.59
C PHE A 71 1.05 12.47 10.48
N PHE A 72 0.98 11.18 10.11
CA PHE A 72 0.31 10.15 10.89
C PHE A 72 0.91 10.04 12.30
N LEU A 73 2.24 9.96 12.41
CA LEU A 73 2.93 9.81 13.68
C LEU A 73 2.73 11.03 14.59
N LEU A 74 2.83 12.26 14.04
CA LEU A 74 2.62 13.47 14.84
C LEU A 74 1.15 13.63 15.24
N GLU A 75 0.21 13.37 14.35
CA GLU A 75 -1.22 13.44 14.66
C GLU A 75 -1.60 12.41 15.74
N ALA A 76 -1.11 11.17 15.60
CA ALA A 76 -1.31 10.13 16.59
C ALA A 76 -0.78 10.55 17.98
N ASN A 77 0.40 11.19 18.02
CA ASN A 77 1.02 11.63 19.29
C ASN A 77 0.31 12.84 19.91
N TYR A 78 0.06 13.88 19.14
CA TYR A 78 -0.38 15.17 19.66
C TYR A 78 -1.90 15.36 19.68
N VAL A 79 -2.58 14.89 18.65
CA VAL A 79 -4.01 15.10 18.49
C VAL A 79 -4.81 13.94 19.05
N ARG A 80 -4.53 12.73 18.64
CA ARG A 80 -5.24 11.52 19.08
C ARG A 80 -4.77 11.00 20.43
N LYS A 81 -3.60 11.45 20.89
CA LYS A 81 -3.00 11.01 22.17
C LYS A 81 -2.95 9.48 22.27
N ARG A 82 -2.51 8.85 21.17
CA ARG A 82 -2.41 7.41 21.04
C ARG A 82 -1.55 6.83 22.16
N GLU A 83 -1.99 5.73 22.75
CA GLU A 83 -1.24 4.93 23.73
C GLU A 83 -1.02 3.49 23.24
N ARG A 84 -1.85 3.02 22.29
CA ARG A 84 -1.75 1.68 21.70
C ARG A 84 -0.49 1.54 20.86
N PRO A 85 0.20 0.39 20.90
CA PRO A 85 1.35 0.13 20.05
C PRO A 85 1.02 0.30 18.55
N LEU A 86 2.03 0.73 17.78
CA LEU A 86 1.96 0.79 16.31
C LEU A 86 3.16 0.05 15.74
N ILE A 87 2.91 -0.81 14.76
CA ILE A 87 3.96 -1.46 13.98
C ILE A 87 3.96 -0.83 12.58
N ILE A 88 5.13 -0.37 12.12
CA ILE A 88 5.34 -0.03 10.71
C ILE A 88 6.29 -1.08 10.14
N ALA A 89 5.81 -1.84 9.16
CA ALA A 89 6.57 -2.92 8.53
C ALA A 89 6.79 -2.61 7.05
N GLY A 90 8.01 -2.81 6.55
CA GLY A 90 8.31 -2.45 5.16
C GLY A 90 9.68 -2.97 4.70
N PRO A 91 10.19 -2.43 3.60
CA PRO A 91 11.44 -2.91 3.00
C PRO A 91 12.65 -2.65 3.88
N PRO A 92 13.78 -3.35 3.63
CA PRO A 92 15.07 -3.00 4.17
C PRO A 92 15.39 -1.51 3.95
N GLY A 93 15.92 -0.86 4.98
CA GLY A 93 16.15 0.60 5.01
C GLY A 93 15.05 1.40 5.71
N LEU A 94 13.93 0.80 6.10
CA LEU A 94 12.83 1.47 6.80
C LEU A 94 13.30 2.16 8.09
N LYS A 95 14.11 1.47 8.89
CA LYS A 95 14.62 1.99 10.18
C LYS A 95 15.49 3.24 10.04
N THR A 96 16.11 3.43 8.88
CA THR A 96 16.94 4.59 8.58
C THR A 96 16.14 5.69 7.87
N ARG A 97 15.36 5.33 6.85
CA ARG A 97 14.70 6.29 5.96
C ARG A 97 13.49 6.96 6.61
N LEU A 98 12.72 6.24 7.44
CA LEU A 98 11.54 6.84 8.09
C LEU A 98 11.94 7.96 9.07
N PRO A 99 12.92 7.81 9.98
CA PRO A 99 13.40 8.94 10.78
C PRO A 99 13.91 10.11 9.94
N GLN A 100 14.64 9.85 8.85
CA GLN A 100 15.09 10.91 7.94
C GLN A 100 13.92 11.67 7.31
N LEU A 101 12.87 10.95 6.86
CA LEU A 101 11.67 11.56 6.30
C LEU A 101 10.91 12.38 7.35
N VAL A 102 10.79 11.87 8.57
CA VAL A 102 10.17 12.60 9.70
C VAL A 102 10.94 13.90 9.98
N GLU A 103 12.26 13.84 10.08
CA GLU A 103 13.12 14.99 10.35
C GLU A 103 13.06 16.04 9.23
N MET A 104 13.04 15.60 7.96
CA MET A 104 12.91 16.51 6.81
C MET A 104 11.54 17.21 6.78
N THR A 105 10.49 16.51 7.22
CA THR A 105 9.11 17.02 7.19
C THR A 105 8.83 17.92 8.40
N PHE A 106 9.29 17.51 9.56
CA PHE A 106 9.10 18.18 10.86
C PHE A 106 10.42 18.20 11.63
N PRO A 107 11.30 19.20 11.40
CA PRO A 107 12.58 19.30 12.08
C PRO A 107 12.47 19.22 13.60
N GLY A 108 13.29 18.36 14.23
CA GLY A 108 13.28 18.08 15.67
C GLY A 108 12.24 17.04 16.10
N ALA A 109 11.44 16.49 15.19
CA ALA A 109 10.41 15.52 15.56
C ALA A 109 10.98 14.17 16.02
N ASN A 110 12.19 13.82 15.64
CA ASN A 110 12.86 12.60 16.10
C ASN A 110 13.26 12.65 17.59
N ASP A 111 13.39 13.83 18.17
CA ASP A 111 13.71 14.02 19.57
C ASP A 111 12.48 13.91 20.47
N LEU A 112 11.29 13.79 19.87
CA LEU A 112 10.03 13.73 20.61
C LEU A 112 9.84 12.34 21.20
N GLN A 113 9.51 12.30 22.47
CA GLN A 113 9.04 11.08 23.11
C GLN A 113 7.60 10.79 22.67
N LEU A 114 7.43 9.73 21.90
CA LEU A 114 6.10 9.26 21.52
C LEU A 114 5.36 8.72 22.75
N ARG A 115 4.05 8.99 22.80
CA ARG A 115 3.15 8.48 23.85
C ARG A 115 2.86 6.99 23.73
N PHE A 116 3.20 6.38 22.60
CA PHE A 116 2.91 5.00 22.24
C PHE A 116 4.17 4.25 21.80
N PRO A 117 4.22 2.95 22.04
CA PRO A 117 5.29 2.11 21.51
C PRO A 117 5.23 2.07 19.98
N LEU A 118 6.30 2.51 19.32
CA LEU A 118 6.48 2.40 17.86
C LEU A 118 7.52 1.31 17.57
N THR A 119 7.15 0.34 16.75
CA THR A 119 8.05 -0.71 16.26
C THR A 119 8.25 -0.58 14.76
N LEU A 120 9.49 -0.37 14.33
CA LEU A 120 9.87 -0.43 12.91
C LEU A 120 10.41 -1.83 12.59
N ARG A 121 9.76 -2.51 11.65
CA ARG A 121 10.10 -3.87 11.26
C ARG A 121 10.47 -3.94 9.78
N GLU A 122 11.71 -4.25 9.49
CA GLU A 122 12.15 -4.56 8.13
C GLU A 122 11.80 -6.00 7.78
N LEU A 123 11.19 -6.19 6.61
CA LEU A 123 10.75 -7.47 6.12
C LEU A 123 11.83 -8.08 5.22
N GLU A 124 12.13 -9.35 5.43
CA GLU A 124 13.08 -10.10 4.61
C GLU A 124 12.38 -10.58 3.33
N ILE A 125 12.89 -10.13 2.17
CA ILE A 125 12.32 -10.42 0.85
C ILE A 125 12.28 -11.93 0.61
N GLY A 126 11.14 -12.42 0.13
CA GLY A 126 10.87 -13.83 -0.13
C GLY A 126 10.57 -14.67 1.12
N ARG A 127 10.72 -14.10 2.33
CA ARG A 127 10.46 -14.81 3.57
C ARG A 127 9.09 -14.51 4.15
N ARG A 128 8.26 -15.55 4.29
CA ARG A 128 6.99 -15.45 5.00
C ARG A 128 7.22 -15.18 6.49
N SER A 129 6.58 -14.17 7.02
CA SER A 129 6.68 -13.79 8.43
C SER A 129 5.32 -13.41 9.01
N GLN A 130 5.20 -13.50 10.35
CA GLN A 130 4.00 -13.09 11.08
C GLN A 130 4.18 -11.65 11.59
N VAL A 131 3.22 -10.75 11.27
CA VAL A 131 3.16 -9.39 11.80
C VAL A 131 1.75 -9.18 12.36
N GLY A 132 1.61 -9.12 13.67
CA GLY A 132 0.28 -9.17 14.32
C GLY A 132 -0.50 -10.41 13.91
N ALA A 133 -1.75 -10.25 13.51
CA ALA A 133 -2.62 -11.33 13.03
C ALA A 133 -2.37 -11.73 11.56
N ILE A 134 -1.50 -11.00 10.83
CA ILE A 134 -1.27 -11.20 9.39
C ILE A 134 0.01 -11.99 9.16
N LYS A 135 -0.04 -12.99 8.27
CA LYS A 135 1.15 -13.58 7.66
C LYS A 135 1.41 -12.82 6.36
N VAL A 136 2.63 -12.33 6.18
CA VAL A 136 3.04 -11.56 5.02
C VAL A 136 4.27 -12.17 4.37
N THR A 137 4.24 -12.30 3.06
CA THR A 137 5.42 -12.62 2.23
C THR A 137 5.67 -11.43 1.31
N PRO A 138 6.75 -10.68 1.52
CA PRO A 138 7.15 -9.60 0.63
C PRO A 138 7.94 -10.19 -0.55
N TYR A 139 7.67 -9.70 -1.75
CA TYR A 139 8.39 -10.04 -2.97
C TYR A 139 9.05 -8.80 -3.55
N HIS A 140 10.28 -8.92 -4.02
CA HIS A 140 10.90 -7.84 -4.78
C HIS A 140 10.18 -7.66 -6.12
N VAL A 141 9.85 -6.41 -6.44
CA VAL A 141 9.21 -6.01 -7.69
C VAL A 141 10.06 -4.98 -8.43
N VAL A 142 9.81 -4.77 -9.72
CA VAL A 142 10.66 -3.96 -10.59
C VAL A 142 10.11 -2.55 -10.70
N HIS A 143 10.68 -1.65 -9.90
CA HIS A 143 10.31 -0.23 -9.90
C HIS A 143 11.55 0.66 -9.87
N ASP A 144 11.68 1.60 -8.97
CA ASP A 144 12.84 2.49 -8.85
C ASP A 144 13.73 2.09 -7.65
N ASP A 145 14.85 1.46 -7.92
CA ASP A 145 15.80 1.02 -6.89
C ASP A 145 16.31 2.16 -5.99
N ARG A 146 16.24 3.42 -6.44
CA ARG A 146 16.58 4.60 -5.62
C ARG A 146 15.58 4.80 -4.48
N ALA A 147 14.33 4.36 -4.67
CA ALA A 147 13.33 4.31 -3.62
C ALA A 147 13.53 3.14 -2.62
N GLY A 148 14.68 2.44 -2.68
CA GLY A 148 14.97 1.23 -1.93
C GLY A 148 14.36 -0.01 -2.60
N PRO A 149 14.52 -1.20 -1.99
CA PRO A 149 13.85 -2.38 -2.50
C PRO A 149 12.34 -2.16 -2.55
N CYS A 150 11.75 -2.24 -3.75
CA CYS A 150 10.32 -2.10 -3.92
C CYS A 150 9.65 -3.46 -3.72
N LEU A 151 8.56 -3.48 -2.97
CA LEU A 151 7.88 -4.70 -2.53
C LEU A 151 6.46 -4.78 -3.07
N GLY A 152 6.12 -5.95 -3.61
CA GLY A 152 4.75 -6.44 -3.64
C GLY A 152 4.52 -7.37 -2.45
N PHE A 153 3.29 -7.52 -2.04
CA PHE A 153 2.93 -8.29 -0.85
C PHE A 153 1.91 -9.39 -1.15
N ARG A 154 2.13 -10.54 -0.54
CA ARG A 154 1.10 -11.55 -0.36
C ARG A 154 0.76 -11.64 1.12
N PHE A 155 -0.47 -11.24 1.47
CA PHE A 155 -1.01 -11.30 2.81
C PHE A 155 -1.92 -12.51 2.97
N GLU A 156 -1.85 -13.16 4.12
CA GLU A 156 -2.75 -14.24 4.51
C GLU A 156 -3.33 -13.91 5.89
N ALA A 157 -4.63 -13.80 5.97
CA ALA A 157 -5.36 -13.42 7.18
C ALA A 157 -6.81 -13.89 7.10
N ASP A 158 -7.42 -14.33 8.22
CA ASP A 158 -8.81 -14.80 8.30
C ASP A 158 -9.17 -15.87 7.24
N GLY A 159 -8.22 -16.74 6.87
CA GLY A 159 -8.40 -17.76 5.83
C GLY A 159 -8.46 -17.20 4.41
N LYS A 160 -8.18 -15.91 4.21
CA LYS A 160 -8.16 -15.21 2.93
C LYS A 160 -6.75 -14.87 2.50
N VAL A 161 -6.57 -14.70 1.21
CA VAL A 161 -5.32 -14.29 0.57
C VAL A 161 -5.53 -13.00 -0.18
N ILE A 162 -4.74 -11.97 0.13
CA ILE A 162 -4.73 -10.69 -0.55
C ILE A 162 -3.34 -10.49 -1.19
N GLY A 163 -3.30 -10.27 -2.50
CA GLY A 163 -2.11 -9.83 -3.21
C GLY A 163 -2.14 -8.32 -3.46
N PHE A 164 -1.00 -7.67 -3.29
CA PHE A 164 -0.79 -6.28 -3.70
C PHE A 164 0.50 -6.19 -4.50
N SER A 165 0.43 -5.65 -5.71
CA SER A 165 1.60 -5.56 -6.60
C SER A 165 2.68 -4.60 -6.09
N GLY A 166 2.32 -3.60 -5.27
CA GLY A 166 3.12 -2.38 -5.19
C GLY A 166 3.19 -1.69 -6.55
N ASP A 167 4.11 -0.76 -6.71
CA ASP A 167 4.43 -0.16 -8.00
C ASP A 167 5.47 -1.03 -8.71
N THR A 168 5.18 -1.39 -9.97
CA THR A 168 6.05 -2.32 -10.71
C THR A 168 5.70 -2.39 -12.18
N GLU A 169 6.69 -2.55 -13.05
CA GLU A 169 6.44 -3.16 -14.35
C GLU A 169 6.19 -4.67 -14.20
N TRP A 170 5.91 -5.39 -15.30
CA TRP A 170 5.72 -6.83 -15.20
C TRP A 170 6.97 -7.53 -14.63
N THR A 171 6.74 -8.37 -13.62
CA THR A 171 7.72 -9.32 -13.06
C THR A 171 7.03 -10.62 -12.70
N ASP A 172 7.73 -11.73 -12.79
CA ASP A 172 7.18 -13.05 -12.44
C ASP A 172 6.83 -13.19 -10.96
N ALA A 173 7.37 -12.30 -10.11
CA ALA A 173 6.94 -12.20 -8.71
C ALA A 173 5.43 -11.97 -8.55
N LEU A 174 4.79 -11.31 -9.53
CA LEU A 174 3.33 -11.08 -9.52
C LEU A 174 2.52 -12.37 -9.61
N ILE A 175 3.10 -13.44 -10.20
CA ILE A 175 2.47 -14.76 -10.24
C ILE A 175 2.33 -15.26 -8.80
N GLU A 176 3.40 -15.24 -8.01
CA GLU A 176 3.39 -15.69 -6.62
C GLU A 176 2.52 -14.80 -5.71
N ILE A 177 2.59 -13.48 -5.90
CA ILE A 177 1.81 -12.50 -5.13
C ILE A 177 0.31 -12.74 -5.33
N GLY A 178 -0.13 -12.86 -6.59
CA GLY A 178 -1.54 -12.90 -6.95
C GLY A 178 -2.12 -14.31 -7.10
N HIS A 179 -1.30 -15.39 -7.08
CA HIS A 179 -1.77 -16.76 -7.37
C HIS A 179 -2.94 -17.18 -6.47
N GLN A 180 -4.09 -17.41 -7.11
CA GLN A 180 -5.34 -17.79 -6.43
C GLN A 180 -5.72 -16.86 -5.25
N ALA A 181 -5.24 -15.61 -5.25
CA ALA A 181 -5.63 -14.63 -4.24
C ALA A 181 -7.15 -14.40 -4.27
N ASP A 182 -7.76 -14.29 -3.10
CA ASP A 182 -9.17 -13.90 -2.98
C ASP A 182 -9.38 -12.49 -3.55
N LEU A 183 -8.40 -11.60 -3.32
CA LEU A 183 -8.31 -10.28 -3.92
C LEU A 183 -6.87 -10.01 -4.38
N PHE A 184 -6.68 -9.65 -5.65
CA PHE A 184 -5.42 -9.13 -6.16
C PHE A 184 -5.59 -7.67 -6.55
N ILE A 185 -4.87 -6.79 -5.88
CA ILE A 185 -4.81 -5.36 -6.15
C ILE A 185 -3.54 -5.13 -6.97
N CYS A 186 -3.70 -4.70 -8.20
CA CYS A 186 -2.58 -4.55 -9.12
C CYS A 186 -2.56 -3.14 -9.71
N GLU A 187 -1.40 -2.49 -9.71
CA GLU A 187 -1.26 -1.26 -10.46
C GLU A 187 -1.51 -1.49 -11.96
N ALA A 188 -2.02 -0.49 -12.63
CA ALA A 188 -2.16 -0.43 -14.08
C ALA A 188 -2.03 1.02 -14.55
N TYR A 189 -0.78 1.47 -14.69
CA TYR A 189 -0.49 2.88 -14.92
C TYR A 189 -0.88 3.35 -16.31
N MET A 190 -0.58 2.54 -17.36
CA MET A 190 -0.92 2.82 -18.74
C MET A 190 -1.67 1.66 -19.39
N ARG A 191 -2.50 1.93 -20.42
CA ARG A 191 -3.21 0.90 -21.18
C ARG A 191 -2.25 0.07 -22.04
N ASP A 192 -1.52 0.71 -22.93
CA ASP A 192 -0.71 0.05 -23.96
C ASP A 192 0.67 0.69 -24.12
N LYS A 193 0.82 1.99 -23.82
CA LYS A 193 2.08 2.72 -23.99
C LYS A 193 3.10 2.27 -22.94
N PRO A 194 4.27 1.78 -23.33
CA PRO A 194 5.33 1.39 -22.40
C PRO A 194 5.76 2.57 -21.53
N VAL A 195 5.82 2.33 -20.25
CA VAL A 195 6.38 3.23 -19.23
C VAL A 195 7.34 2.42 -18.39
N LYS A 196 8.54 2.96 -18.18
CA LYS A 196 9.50 2.31 -17.28
C LYS A 196 8.95 2.27 -15.87
N THR A 197 9.23 1.18 -15.18
CA THR A 197 8.97 1.00 -13.74
C THR A 197 7.50 0.94 -13.32
N HIS A 198 6.56 0.98 -14.28
CA HIS A 198 5.12 0.87 -14.02
C HIS A 198 4.43 -0.14 -14.94
N MET A 199 3.33 -0.70 -14.47
CA MET A 199 2.56 -1.71 -15.19
C MET A 199 1.82 -1.12 -16.38
N VAL A 200 1.99 -1.78 -17.52
CA VAL A 200 1.14 -1.60 -18.69
C VAL A 200 0.05 -2.68 -18.67
N LEU A 201 -1.21 -2.28 -18.72
CA LEU A 201 -2.33 -3.21 -18.58
C LEU A 201 -2.29 -4.35 -19.60
N SER A 202 -1.92 -4.05 -20.86
CA SER A 202 -1.79 -5.09 -21.89
C SER A 202 -0.71 -6.15 -21.57
N ALA A 203 0.29 -5.82 -20.75
CA ALA A 203 1.28 -6.79 -20.28
C ALA A 203 0.70 -7.70 -19.19
N LEU A 204 -0.11 -7.14 -18.29
CA LEU A 204 -0.84 -7.89 -17.26
C LEU A 204 -1.86 -8.84 -17.91
N GLU A 205 -2.67 -8.35 -18.86
CA GLU A 205 -3.69 -9.13 -19.55
C GLU A 205 -3.12 -10.40 -20.21
N ARG A 206 -1.99 -10.28 -20.91
CA ARG A 206 -1.34 -11.45 -21.55
C ARG A 206 -0.92 -12.55 -20.57
N ARG A 207 -0.75 -12.22 -19.29
CA ARG A 207 -0.22 -13.13 -18.27
C ARG A 207 -1.19 -13.43 -17.13
N LEU A 208 -2.38 -12.83 -17.15
CA LEU A 208 -3.37 -13.00 -16.10
C LEU A 208 -3.76 -14.46 -15.89
N GLY A 209 -3.76 -15.26 -16.96
CA GLY A 209 -3.98 -16.70 -16.88
C GLY A 209 -2.93 -17.49 -16.08
N GLN A 210 -1.75 -16.90 -15.79
CA GLN A 210 -0.73 -17.49 -14.94
C GLN A 210 -0.97 -17.16 -13.46
N ILE A 211 -1.48 -15.94 -13.19
CA ILE A 211 -1.79 -15.45 -11.82
C ILE A 211 -3.05 -16.12 -11.30
N ARG A 212 -4.14 -16.13 -12.07
CA ARG A 212 -5.47 -16.68 -11.73
C ARG A 212 -6.02 -16.19 -10.39
N PRO A 213 -6.08 -14.87 -10.13
CA PRO A 213 -6.73 -14.39 -8.93
C PRO A 213 -8.24 -14.64 -9.02
N LYS A 214 -8.94 -14.79 -7.89
CA LYS A 214 -10.40 -14.91 -7.85
C LYS A 214 -11.07 -13.58 -8.19
N ARG A 215 -10.45 -12.47 -7.76
CA ARG A 215 -10.86 -11.09 -8.05
C ARG A 215 -9.64 -10.22 -8.30
N LEU A 216 -9.68 -9.41 -9.35
CA LEU A 216 -8.65 -8.43 -9.70
C LEU A 216 -9.25 -7.03 -9.64
N ILE A 217 -8.57 -6.11 -8.95
CA ILE A 217 -8.92 -4.68 -8.96
C ILE A 217 -7.69 -3.88 -9.35
N LEU A 218 -7.84 -3.03 -10.36
CA LEU A 218 -6.79 -2.16 -10.86
C LEU A 218 -6.70 -0.86 -10.05
N THR A 219 -5.49 -0.41 -9.77
CA THR A 219 -5.19 0.81 -8.99
C THR A 219 -4.04 1.60 -9.64
N HIS A 220 -3.64 2.71 -9.04
CA HIS A 220 -2.48 3.53 -9.46
C HIS A 220 -2.54 3.95 -10.93
N MET A 221 -3.74 4.32 -11.39
CA MET A 221 -4.03 4.60 -12.79
C MET A 221 -3.68 6.05 -13.16
N SER A 222 -2.93 6.22 -14.26
CA SER A 222 -2.70 7.53 -14.87
C SER A 222 -3.97 8.12 -15.49
N THR A 223 -3.89 9.37 -15.90
CA THR A 223 -4.98 10.05 -16.63
C THR A 223 -5.41 9.32 -17.90
N ASP A 224 -4.47 8.65 -18.62
CA ASP A 224 -4.79 7.83 -19.81
C ASP A 224 -5.68 6.64 -19.42
N MET A 225 -5.34 5.93 -18.38
CA MET A 225 -6.14 4.81 -17.88
C MET A 225 -7.50 5.24 -17.35
N LEU A 226 -7.54 6.35 -16.61
CA LEU A 226 -8.78 6.89 -16.04
C LEU A 226 -9.77 7.32 -17.11
N ALA A 227 -9.28 7.92 -18.22
CA ALA A 227 -10.10 8.30 -19.35
C ALA A 227 -10.77 7.10 -20.05
N ARG A 228 -10.18 5.91 -19.95
CA ARG A 228 -10.66 4.67 -20.56
C ARG A 228 -11.36 3.72 -19.59
N ARG A 229 -11.56 4.13 -18.34
CA ARG A 229 -12.07 3.26 -17.25
C ARG A 229 -13.36 2.53 -17.63
N GLY A 230 -14.30 3.20 -18.29
CA GLY A 230 -15.56 2.61 -18.72
C GLY A 230 -15.45 1.54 -19.83
N GLU A 231 -14.29 1.41 -20.46
CA GLU A 231 -14.01 0.45 -21.54
C GLU A 231 -13.22 -0.78 -21.03
N LEU A 232 -12.76 -0.74 -19.75
CA LEU A 232 -11.92 -1.80 -19.20
C LEU A 232 -12.79 -3.01 -18.78
N PRO A 233 -12.34 -4.25 -19.09
CA PRO A 233 -13.05 -5.46 -18.66
C PRO A 233 -12.75 -5.83 -17.19
N PHE A 234 -12.12 -4.95 -16.43
CA PHE A 234 -11.68 -5.17 -15.05
C PHE A 234 -12.29 -4.17 -14.10
N GLU A 235 -12.48 -4.57 -12.85
CA GLU A 235 -12.80 -3.64 -11.78
C GLU A 235 -11.65 -2.66 -11.55
N THR A 236 -11.99 -1.42 -11.28
CA THR A 236 -11.03 -0.35 -10.98
C THR A 236 -11.33 0.26 -9.62
N ALA A 237 -10.28 0.53 -8.86
CA ALA A 237 -10.41 1.16 -7.55
C ALA A 237 -10.92 2.60 -7.67
N GLU A 238 -11.66 3.02 -6.64
CA GLU A 238 -12.06 4.42 -6.40
C GLU A 238 -11.80 4.77 -4.93
N ASP A 239 -11.49 6.05 -4.67
CA ASP A 239 -11.32 6.53 -3.31
C ASP A 239 -12.61 6.33 -2.49
N GLY A 240 -12.49 5.68 -1.34
CA GLY A 240 -13.61 5.34 -0.47
C GLY A 240 -14.28 3.98 -0.79
N MET A 241 -13.98 3.35 -1.91
CA MET A 241 -14.55 2.05 -2.30
C MET A 241 -14.26 0.99 -1.24
N ILE A 242 -15.30 0.23 -0.83
CA ILE A 242 -15.19 -0.91 0.10
C ILE A 242 -15.43 -2.20 -0.66
N VAL A 243 -14.60 -3.20 -0.37
CA VAL A 243 -14.63 -4.52 -1.02
C VAL A 243 -14.69 -5.60 0.04
N GLU A 244 -15.71 -6.43 0.02
CA GLU A 244 -15.76 -7.65 0.81
C GLU A 244 -14.89 -8.74 0.17
N ILE A 245 -14.14 -9.48 1.03
CA ILE A 245 -13.16 -10.49 0.63
C ILE A 245 -13.55 -11.87 1.14
#